data_f04924a1c035ac32c0d137dfc7f0c916
#
_entry.id   f04924a1c035ac32c0d137dfc7f0c916
#
_cell.length_a   1.000
_cell.length_b   1.000
_cell.length_c   1.000
_cell.angle_alpha   90.00
_cell.angle_beta   90.00
_cell.angle_gamma   90.00
#
_symmetry.space_group_name_H-M   'P 1'
#
loop_
_entity.id
_entity.type
_entity.pdbx_description
1 polymer ?
#
loop_
_entity_poly.entity_id
_entity_poly.type
_entity_poly.pdbx_seq_one_letter_code
_entity_poly.pdbx_strand_id
1 'polypeptide(L)'
;AELLYGTKYPKEEIHEAVRALLFSEFHDALPGSGTQQVEEDTLRLLDHGLELMSRINCRSAIALTAGEAPIKEGSSCAFLYNPHPYPITGQFAFEVGLPKQNWDPCFYHPRASVNGEEVPTQSEMECSHFCIDWRKRVVVEATLKPCAMNRVDVWFDAIEKRPTFERISRKENFVFDNGKMR
;
A
#
# COMPACT_ATOMS: atom_id res chain seq x y z
N ALA A 1 -10.50 7.39 -13.86
CA ALA A 1 -10.57 6.35 -14.91
C ALA A 1 -11.61 6.71 -15.98
N GLU A 2 -12.84 7.08 -15.64
CA GLU A 2 -13.88 7.43 -16.62
C GLU A 2 -13.46 8.59 -17.52
N LEU A 3 -13.04 9.71 -16.95
CA LEU A 3 -12.67 10.92 -17.69
C LEU A 3 -11.43 10.73 -18.57
N LEU A 4 -10.49 9.89 -18.16
CA LEU A 4 -9.21 9.72 -18.86
C LEU A 4 -9.23 8.53 -19.83
N TYR A 5 -9.98 7.49 -19.53
CA TYR A 5 -9.93 6.21 -20.26
C TYR A 5 -11.30 5.71 -20.72
N GLY A 6 -12.36 6.49 -20.53
CA GLY A 6 -13.71 6.14 -20.96
C GLY A 6 -14.31 4.90 -20.28
N THR A 7 -13.76 4.50 -19.14
CA THR A 7 -14.32 3.38 -18.35
C THR A 7 -15.69 3.79 -17.81
N LYS A 8 -16.69 2.91 -17.95
CA LYS A 8 -18.03 3.21 -17.44
C LYS A 8 -18.00 3.43 -15.93
N TYR A 9 -18.62 4.52 -15.46
CA TYR A 9 -18.77 4.80 -14.04
C TYR A 9 -19.60 3.67 -13.36
N PRO A 10 -19.06 3.04 -12.30
CA PRO A 10 -19.67 1.85 -11.68
C PRO A 10 -20.80 2.24 -10.70
N LYS A 11 -21.80 2.97 -11.19
CA LYS A 11 -22.87 3.57 -10.38
C LYS A 11 -23.62 2.55 -9.54
N GLU A 12 -24.00 1.42 -10.13
CA GLU A 12 -24.82 0.41 -9.42
C GLU A 12 -24.01 -0.27 -8.31
N GLU A 13 -22.74 -0.60 -8.57
CA GLU A 13 -21.87 -1.20 -7.55
C GLU A 13 -21.60 -0.23 -6.39
N ILE A 14 -21.41 1.06 -6.67
CA ILE A 14 -21.26 2.09 -5.65
C ILE A 14 -22.57 2.25 -4.85
N HIS A 15 -23.72 2.28 -5.51
CA HIS A 15 -25.01 2.36 -4.82
C HIS A 15 -25.26 1.15 -3.92
N GLU A 16 -24.85 -0.05 -4.36
CA GLU A 16 -24.96 -1.26 -3.56
C GLU A 16 -24.08 -1.18 -2.31
N ALA A 17 -22.82 -0.78 -2.46
CA ALA A 17 -21.91 -0.59 -1.34
C ALA A 17 -22.42 0.47 -0.35
N VAL A 18 -22.94 1.59 -0.86
CA VAL A 18 -23.54 2.65 -0.02
C VAL A 18 -24.78 2.16 0.71
N ARG A 19 -25.65 1.35 0.08
CA ARG A 19 -26.80 0.76 0.77
C ARG A 19 -26.38 -0.17 1.90
N ALA A 20 -25.36 -0.99 1.67
CA ALA A 20 -24.79 -1.88 2.70
C ALA A 20 -24.28 -1.06 3.89
N LEU A 21 -23.56 0.02 3.64
CA LEU A 21 -23.07 0.94 4.67
C LEU A 21 -24.23 1.59 5.44
N LEU A 22 -25.18 2.23 4.73
CA LEU A 22 -26.29 2.94 5.35
C LEU A 22 -27.20 2.01 6.16
N PHE A 23 -27.40 0.77 5.71
CA PHE A 23 -28.13 -0.23 6.49
C PHE A 23 -27.40 -0.58 7.78
N SER A 24 -26.07 -0.68 7.72
CA SER A 24 -25.23 -1.00 8.87
C SER A 24 -25.13 0.15 9.89
N GLU A 25 -25.43 1.38 9.47
CA GLU A 25 -25.51 2.57 10.35
C GLU A 25 -26.82 2.68 11.12
N PHE A 26 -27.74 1.70 10.98
CA PHE A 26 -28.99 1.67 11.76
C PHE A 26 -28.70 1.68 13.26
N HIS A 27 -29.54 2.42 14.02
CA HIS A 27 -29.26 2.73 15.42
C HIS A 27 -29.11 1.54 16.38
N ASP A 28 -29.57 0.35 15.99
CA ASP A 28 -29.39 -0.89 16.77
C ASP A 28 -28.22 -1.75 16.25
N ALA A 29 -27.78 -1.52 15.00
CA ALA A 29 -26.67 -2.26 14.42
C ALA A 29 -25.32 -1.61 14.76
N LEU A 30 -25.13 -0.33 14.44
CA LEU A 30 -23.86 0.38 14.66
C LEU A 30 -23.40 0.41 16.14
N PRO A 31 -24.27 0.67 17.15
CA PRO A 31 -23.86 0.68 18.54
C PRO A 31 -23.71 -0.71 19.17
N GLY A 32 -24.00 -1.79 18.43
CA GLY A 32 -23.87 -3.16 18.92
C GLY A 32 -24.94 -3.57 19.94
N SER A 33 -26.12 -2.93 19.91
CA SER A 33 -27.23 -3.27 20.80
C SER A 33 -28.17 -4.36 20.22
N GLY A 34 -27.85 -4.87 19.02
CA GLY A 34 -28.56 -5.95 18.38
C GLY A 34 -28.22 -7.34 18.94
N THR A 35 -28.89 -8.35 18.43
CA THR A 35 -28.53 -9.74 18.72
C THR A 35 -27.25 -10.12 17.98
N GLN A 36 -26.59 -11.20 18.42
CA GLN A 36 -25.39 -11.73 17.74
C GLN A 36 -25.64 -11.94 16.23
N GLN A 37 -26.81 -12.43 15.84
CA GLN A 37 -27.15 -12.66 14.43
C GLN A 37 -27.18 -11.34 13.65
N VAL A 38 -27.68 -10.27 14.24
CA VAL A 38 -27.70 -8.91 13.62
C VAL A 38 -26.29 -8.40 13.43
N GLU A 39 -25.40 -8.59 14.41
CA GLU A 39 -24.00 -8.22 14.31
C GLU A 39 -23.29 -8.97 13.18
N GLU A 40 -23.44 -10.30 13.11
CA GLU A 40 -22.85 -11.11 12.06
C GLU A 40 -23.34 -10.71 10.66
N ASP A 41 -24.63 -10.47 10.50
CA ASP A 41 -25.22 -10.05 9.22
C ASP A 41 -24.77 -8.64 8.84
N THR A 42 -24.64 -7.74 9.81
CA THR A 42 -24.11 -6.38 9.60
C THR A 42 -22.65 -6.43 9.13
N LEU A 43 -21.82 -7.23 9.77
CA LEU A 43 -20.41 -7.40 9.35
C LEU A 43 -20.32 -7.96 7.93
N ARG A 44 -21.14 -8.96 7.57
CA ARG A 44 -21.19 -9.51 6.20
C ARG A 44 -21.57 -8.44 5.16
N LEU A 45 -22.54 -7.57 5.49
CA LEU A 45 -22.93 -6.47 4.60
C LEU A 45 -21.79 -5.46 4.41
N LEU A 46 -21.09 -5.09 5.49
CA LEU A 46 -19.92 -4.20 5.42
C LEU A 46 -18.79 -4.83 4.62
N ASP A 47 -18.47 -6.11 4.83
CA ASP A 47 -17.47 -6.84 4.07
C ASP A 47 -17.82 -6.87 2.58
N HIS A 48 -19.08 -7.12 2.23
CA HIS A 48 -19.56 -7.06 0.85
C HIS A 48 -19.37 -5.67 0.23
N GLY A 49 -19.73 -4.62 0.95
CA GLY A 49 -19.52 -3.23 0.51
C GLY A 49 -18.04 -2.91 0.28
N LEU A 50 -17.16 -3.35 1.19
CA LEU A 50 -15.70 -3.19 1.07
C LEU A 50 -15.15 -3.97 -0.13
N GLU A 51 -15.64 -5.18 -0.38
CA GLU A 51 -15.23 -5.96 -1.55
C GLU A 51 -15.60 -5.25 -2.86
N LEU A 52 -16.83 -4.75 -2.98
CA LEU A 52 -17.25 -3.97 -4.15
C LEU A 52 -16.34 -2.77 -4.41
N MET A 53 -16.05 -1.98 -3.37
CA MET A 53 -15.16 -0.83 -3.47
C MET A 53 -13.73 -1.23 -3.81
N SER A 54 -13.21 -2.32 -3.25
CA SER A 54 -11.89 -2.86 -3.57
C SER A 54 -11.78 -3.26 -5.04
N ARG A 55 -12.80 -3.93 -5.58
CA ARG A 55 -12.85 -4.32 -7.01
C ARG A 55 -12.89 -3.09 -7.93
N ILE A 56 -13.68 -2.06 -7.56
CA ILE A 56 -13.73 -0.79 -8.31
C ILE A 56 -12.36 -0.11 -8.29
N ASN A 57 -11.72 -0.02 -7.13
CA ASN A 57 -10.40 0.57 -6.98
C ASN A 57 -9.36 -0.18 -7.82
N CYS A 58 -9.36 -1.51 -7.79
CA CYS A 58 -8.44 -2.33 -8.58
C CYS A 58 -8.61 -2.08 -10.09
N ARG A 59 -9.85 -2.14 -10.61
CA ARG A 59 -10.12 -1.85 -12.03
C ARG A 59 -9.71 -0.43 -12.43
N SER A 60 -9.96 0.54 -11.55
CA SER A 60 -9.57 1.93 -11.80
C SER A 60 -8.05 2.11 -11.80
N ALA A 61 -7.34 1.47 -10.88
CA ALA A 61 -5.89 1.49 -10.83
C ALA A 61 -5.29 0.87 -12.11
N ILE A 62 -5.78 -0.28 -12.55
CA ILE A 62 -5.36 -0.91 -13.81
C ILE A 62 -5.59 0.03 -15.01
N ALA A 63 -6.75 0.67 -15.08
CA ALA A 63 -7.04 1.61 -16.16
C ALA A 63 -6.12 2.85 -16.13
N LEU A 64 -5.84 3.39 -14.94
CA LEU A 64 -4.99 4.57 -14.77
C LEU A 64 -3.50 4.29 -15.03
N THR A 65 -3.07 3.04 -14.93
CA THR A 65 -1.69 2.62 -15.20
C THR A 65 -1.53 1.97 -16.59
N ALA A 66 -2.62 1.84 -17.34
CA ALA A 66 -2.57 1.34 -18.71
C ALA A 66 -1.76 2.29 -19.61
N GLY A 67 -0.76 1.76 -20.30
CA GLY A 67 0.12 2.55 -21.16
C GLY A 67 1.37 3.12 -20.49
N GLU A 68 1.58 2.85 -19.22
CA GLU A 68 2.85 3.16 -18.55
C GLU A 68 4.02 2.40 -19.19
N ALA A 69 5.21 2.98 -19.08
CA ALA A 69 6.41 2.39 -19.63
C ALA A 69 6.68 0.98 -19.07
N PRO A 70 7.21 0.05 -19.89
CA PRO A 70 7.55 -1.29 -19.43
C PRO A 70 8.50 -1.24 -18.22
N ILE A 71 8.39 -2.26 -17.36
CA ILE A 71 9.28 -2.43 -16.22
C ILE A 71 10.66 -2.83 -16.75
N LYS A 72 11.73 -2.21 -16.25
CA LYS A 72 13.10 -2.57 -16.60
C LYS A 72 13.42 -3.98 -16.09
N GLU A 73 14.24 -4.72 -16.84
CA GLU A 73 14.69 -6.03 -16.41
C GLU A 73 15.39 -5.95 -15.05
N GLY A 74 15.11 -6.90 -14.18
CA GLY A 74 15.67 -6.94 -12.81
C GLY A 74 15.02 -5.97 -11.83
N SER A 75 13.97 -5.25 -12.24
CA SER A 75 13.24 -4.31 -11.40
C SER A 75 11.79 -4.75 -11.17
N SER A 76 11.16 -4.14 -10.19
CA SER A 76 9.72 -4.20 -9.93
C SER A 76 9.13 -2.80 -9.99
N CYS A 77 7.80 -2.71 -10.12
CA CYS A 77 7.11 -1.43 -10.18
C CYS A 77 5.91 -1.43 -9.25
N ALA A 78 5.67 -0.30 -8.61
CA ALA A 78 4.47 -0.01 -7.85
C ALA A 78 3.92 1.36 -8.26
N PHE A 79 2.67 1.64 -7.90
CA PHE A 79 2.04 2.93 -8.14
C PHE A 79 1.41 3.45 -6.85
N LEU A 80 1.66 4.72 -6.56
CA LEU A 80 1.09 5.44 -5.43
C LEU A 80 0.14 6.51 -5.95
N TYR A 81 -1.15 6.37 -5.64
CA TYR A 81 -2.14 7.35 -6.06
C TYR A 81 -2.29 8.45 -5.00
N ASN A 82 -2.10 9.70 -5.41
CA ASN A 82 -2.44 10.85 -4.59
C ASN A 82 -3.79 11.44 -5.06
N PRO A 83 -4.90 11.26 -4.31
CA PRO A 83 -6.20 11.80 -4.69
C PRO A 83 -6.36 13.29 -4.43
N HIS A 84 -5.45 13.91 -3.68
CA HIS A 84 -5.56 15.31 -3.29
C HIS A 84 -5.13 16.27 -4.40
N PRO A 85 -5.69 17.46 -4.48
CA PRO A 85 -5.33 18.48 -5.48
C PRO A 85 -4.02 19.21 -5.15
N TYR A 86 -3.28 18.78 -4.15
CA TYR A 86 -1.99 19.30 -3.72
C TYR A 86 -0.97 18.17 -3.55
N PRO A 87 0.34 18.47 -3.65
CA PRO A 87 1.35 17.46 -3.42
C PRO A 87 1.36 16.99 -1.95
N ILE A 88 1.63 15.71 -1.75
CA ILE A 88 1.80 15.12 -0.41
C ILE A 88 3.23 14.66 -0.26
N THR A 89 3.91 15.16 0.78
CA THR A 89 5.24 14.69 1.16
C THR A 89 5.11 13.80 2.40
N GLY A 90 5.74 12.64 2.37
CA GLY A 90 5.69 11.70 3.49
C GLY A 90 6.38 10.37 3.21
N GLN A 91 6.15 9.44 4.11
CA GLN A 91 6.64 8.07 4.00
C GLN A 91 5.53 7.17 3.51
N PHE A 92 5.82 6.40 2.45
CA PHE A 92 4.85 5.51 1.81
C PHE A 92 5.38 4.09 1.83
N ALA A 93 4.61 3.19 2.43
CA ALA A 93 4.93 1.78 2.52
C ALA A 93 4.12 0.96 1.50
N PHE A 94 4.79 0.05 0.80
CA PHE A 94 4.16 -0.88 -0.13
C PHE A 94 4.98 -2.17 -0.21
N GLU A 95 4.42 -3.22 -0.81
CA GLU A 95 5.13 -4.47 -1.04
C GLU A 95 5.39 -4.70 -2.53
N VAL A 96 6.57 -5.21 -2.84
CA VAL A 96 6.96 -5.62 -4.19
C VAL A 96 7.55 -7.03 -4.18
N GLY A 97 7.25 -7.80 -5.22
CA GLY A 97 7.92 -9.07 -5.48
C GLY A 97 9.30 -8.86 -6.09
N LEU A 98 10.25 -9.72 -5.74
CA LEU A 98 11.51 -9.82 -6.47
C LEU A 98 11.24 -10.36 -7.89
N PRO A 99 11.91 -9.86 -8.93
CA PRO A 99 11.77 -10.39 -10.29
C PRO A 99 12.16 -11.88 -10.42
N LYS A 100 13.07 -12.32 -9.56
CA LYS A 100 13.46 -13.73 -9.39
C LYS A 100 13.51 -14.05 -7.90
N GLN A 101 13.16 -15.29 -7.57
CA GLN A 101 13.28 -15.80 -6.21
C GLN A 101 14.76 -15.78 -5.77
N ASN A 102 15.00 -15.33 -4.54
CA ASN A 102 16.33 -15.35 -3.97
C ASN A 102 16.61 -16.72 -3.31
N TRP A 103 17.51 -17.50 -3.88
CA TRP A 103 18.01 -18.75 -3.32
C TRP A 103 19.45 -18.64 -2.84
N ASP A 104 20.07 -17.47 -3.04
CA ASP A 104 21.46 -17.22 -2.70
C ASP A 104 21.60 -16.77 -1.24
N PRO A 105 22.75 -16.99 -0.59
CA PRO A 105 23.00 -16.55 0.78
C PRO A 105 23.29 -15.04 0.86
N CYS A 106 22.51 -14.23 0.17
CA CYS A 106 22.60 -12.77 0.14
C CYS A 106 21.25 -12.15 0.44
N PHE A 107 21.24 -10.86 0.75
CA PHE A 107 20.05 -10.07 0.92
C PHE A 107 19.91 -9.07 -0.23
N TYR A 108 18.77 -9.05 -0.90
CA TYR A 108 18.45 -8.07 -1.92
C TYR A 108 17.89 -6.81 -1.25
N HIS A 109 18.71 -5.78 -1.16
CA HIS A 109 18.35 -4.49 -0.58
C HIS A 109 17.62 -3.65 -1.63
N PRO A 110 16.36 -3.20 -1.37
CA PRO A 110 15.61 -2.41 -2.32
C PRO A 110 16.13 -0.97 -2.37
N ARG A 111 16.20 -0.44 -3.60
CA ARG A 111 16.31 1.00 -3.88
C ARG A 111 15.15 1.41 -4.75
N ALA A 112 14.72 2.65 -4.67
CA ALA A 112 13.56 3.11 -5.41
C ALA A 112 13.74 4.51 -6.00
N SER A 113 13.02 4.75 -7.09
CA SER A 113 12.77 6.08 -7.62
C SER A 113 11.27 6.33 -7.71
N VAL A 114 10.87 7.56 -7.43
CA VAL A 114 9.48 8.01 -7.59
C VAL A 114 9.43 9.02 -8.73
N ASN A 115 8.62 8.73 -9.75
CA ASN A 115 8.53 9.55 -10.97
C ASN A 115 9.91 9.80 -11.64
N GLY A 116 10.84 8.84 -11.52
CA GLY A 116 12.19 8.93 -12.10
C GLY A 116 13.27 9.56 -11.21
N GLU A 117 12.92 10.08 -10.04
CA GLU A 117 13.87 10.65 -9.06
C GLU A 117 14.15 9.62 -7.96
N GLU A 118 15.42 9.30 -7.74
CA GLU A 118 15.83 8.37 -6.66
C GLU A 118 15.51 8.99 -5.29
N VAL A 119 14.94 8.16 -4.40
CA VAL A 119 14.45 8.60 -3.09
C VAL A 119 15.03 7.73 -1.96
N PRO A 120 15.10 8.27 -0.74
CA PRO A 120 15.44 7.49 0.45
C PRO A 120 14.52 6.28 0.58
N THR A 121 15.12 5.10 0.76
CA THR A 121 14.40 3.82 0.75
C THR A 121 14.82 2.97 1.93
N GLN A 122 13.86 2.36 2.60
CA GLN A 122 14.07 1.44 3.71
C GLN A 122 13.35 0.12 3.44
N SER A 123 14.00 -0.99 3.76
CA SER A 123 13.37 -2.31 3.77
C SER A 123 12.86 -2.64 5.17
N GLU A 124 11.59 -2.98 5.27
CA GLU A 124 10.96 -3.46 6.50
C GLU A 124 10.67 -4.96 6.43
N MET A 125 10.18 -5.51 7.54
CA MET A 125 9.71 -6.89 7.58
C MET A 125 8.34 -6.96 6.90
N GLU A 126 8.23 -7.79 5.87
CA GLU A 126 6.96 -8.08 5.21
C GLU A 126 6.01 -8.85 6.13
N CYS A 127 4.70 -8.73 5.88
CA CYS A 127 3.68 -9.46 6.62
C CYS A 127 3.60 -10.96 6.27
N SER A 128 4.43 -11.42 5.33
CA SER A 128 4.51 -12.80 4.90
C SER A 128 5.17 -13.68 5.95
N HIS A 129 4.60 -14.87 6.20
CA HIS A 129 5.20 -15.88 7.08
C HIS A 129 6.17 -16.81 6.34
N PHE A 130 6.43 -16.58 5.07
CA PHE A 130 7.39 -17.37 4.29
C PHE A 130 8.82 -16.94 4.64
N CYS A 131 9.67 -17.91 4.94
CA CYS A 131 11.10 -17.69 5.22
C CYS A 131 11.93 -17.45 3.95
N ILE A 132 11.31 -17.44 2.79
CA ILE A 132 11.97 -17.27 1.49
C ILE A 132 11.92 -15.80 1.08
N ASP A 133 13.04 -15.28 0.61
CA ASP A 133 13.20 -13.88 0.20
C ASP A 133 12.58 -13.63 -1.20
N TRP A 134 11.26 -13.57 -1.28
CA TRP A 134 10.52 -13.34 -2.53
C TRP A 134 9.86 -11.97 -2.61
N ARG A 135 9.66 -11.33 -1.48
CA ARG A 135 8.91 -10.10 -1.35
C ARG A 135 9.64 -9.16 -0.41
N LYS A 136 9.52 -7.88 -0.68
CA LYS A 136 10.03 -6.80 0.19
C LYS A 136 8.90 -5.86 0.54
N ARG A 137 8.79 -5.53 1.81
CA ARG A 137 8.08 -4.35 2.25
C ARG A 137 9.06 -3.18 2.15
N VAL A 138 8.72 -2.22 1.31
CA VAL A 138 9.55 -1.07 0.99
C VAL A 138 8.87 0.18 1.52
N VAL A 139 9.64 1.03 2.20
CA VAL A 139 9.21 2.36 2.61
C VAL A 139 10.05 3.37 1.86
N VAL A 140 9.41 4.33 1.20
CA VAL A 140 10.06 5.44 0.52
C VAL A 140 9.66 6.76 1.15
N GLU A 141 10.59 7.72 1.22
CA GLU A 141 10.28 9.10 1.57
C GLU A 141 10.23 9.92 0.28
N ALA A 142 9.06 10.44 -0.07
CA ALA A 142 8.84 11.08 -1.35
C ALA A 142 7.77 12.16 -1.31
N THR A 143 7.73 12.97 -2.37
CA THR A 143 6.64 13.90 -2.65
C THR A 143 5.83 13.40 -3.84
N LEU A 144 4.56 13.08 -3.60
CA LEU A 144 3.64 12.61 -4.62
C LEU A 144 2.97 13.79 -5.34
N LYS A 145 2.95 13.75 -6.67
CA LYS A 145 2.23 14.72 -7.51
C LYS A 145 0.73 14.68 -7.22
N PRO A 146 0.04 15.83 -7.24
CA PRO A 146 -1.39 15.91 -6.98
C PRO A 146 -2.22 15.24 -8.07
N CYS A 147 -3.38 14.67 -7.70
CA CYS A 147 -4.36 14.03 -8.60
C CYS A 147 -3.74 13.06 -9.60
N ALA A 148 -2.69 12.33 -9.19
CA ALA A 148 -1.89 11.52 -10.11
C ALA A 148 -1.53 10.15 -9.54
N MET A 149 -1.36 9.20 -10.47
CA MET A 149 -0.62 7.97 -10.22
C MET A 149 0.87 8.32 -10.24
N ASN A 150 1.56 8.06 -9.14
CA ASN A 150 2.99 8.28 -9.01
C ASN A 150 3.68 6.93 -9.17
N ARG A 151 4.46 6.78 -10.23
CA ARG A 151 5.18 5.56 -10.53
C ARG A 151 6.39 5.41 -9.60
N VAL A 152 6.54 4.24 -9.03
CA VAL A 152 7.69 3.84 -8.21
C VAL A 152 8.39 2.68 -8.88
N ASP A 153 9.57 2.90 -9.40
CA ASP A 153 10.43 1.82 -9.90
C ASP A 153 11.38 1.38 -8.79
N VAL A 154 11.45 0.07 -8.55
CA VAL A 154 12.24 -0.54 -7.48
C VAL A 154 13.24 -1.50 -8.09
N TRP A 155 14.52 -1.34 -7.76
CA TRP A 155 15.58 -2.28 -8.11
C TRP A 155 16.28 -2.79 -6.86
N PHE A 156 17.12 -3.79 -6.99
CA PHE A 156 17.63 -4.52 -5.85
C PHE A 156 19.14 -4.68 -5.93
N ASP A 157 19.84 -4.24 -4.89
CA ASP A 157 21.28 -4.44 -4.72
C ASP A 157 21.50 -5.70 -3.87
N ALA A 158 22.28 -6.66 -4.41
CA ALA A 158 22.68 -7.83 -3.64
C ALA A 158 23.74 -7.42 -2.61
N ILE A 159 23.46 -7.61 -1.34
CA ILE A 159 24.39 -7.34 -0.23
C ILE A 159 24.60 -8.61 0.60
N GLU A 160 25.75 -8.72 1.25
CA GLU A 160 26.13 -9.94 1.97
C GLU A 160 25.16 -10.29 3.10
N LYS A 161 24.68 -9.28 3.84
CA LYS A 161 23.79 -9.47 4.98
C LYS A 161 22.68 -8.42 5.01
N ARG A 162 21.52 -8.82 5.54
CA ARG A 162 20.44 -7.90 5.81
C ARG A 162 20.92 -6.75 6.71
N PRO A 163 20.59 -5.49 6.39
CA PRO A 163 20.90 -4.37 7.27
C PRO A 163 20.28 -4.60 8.66
N THR A 164 21.09 -4.45 9.69
CA THR A 164 20.63 -4.50 11.07
C THR A 164 20.57 -3.09 11.60
N PHE A 165 19.44 -2.74 12.19
CA PHE A 165 19.32 -1.48 12.92
C PHE A 165 19.75 -1.70 14.37
N GLU A 166 20.44 -0.72 14.95
CA GLU A 166 20.75 -0.76 16.37
C GLU A 166 19.45 -0.87 17.15
N ARG A 167 19.37 -1.91 17.99
CA ARG A 167 18.25 -2.02 18.93
C ARG A 167 18.38 -0.88 19.92
N ILE A 168 17.33 -0.09 20.06
CA ILE A 168 17.24 0.89 21.14
C ILE A 168 17.30 0.11 22.46
N SER A 169 18.45 0.20 23.14
CA SER A 169 18.57 -0.35 24.48
C SER A 169 17.91 0.62 25.46
N ARG A 170 17.15 0.08 26.42
CA ARG A 170 16.67 0.85 27.56
C ARG A 170 17.89 1.40 28.32
N LYS A 171 18.10 2.71 28.28
CA LYS A 171 19.03 3.41 29.19
C LYS A 171 18.23 3.93 30.38
N GLU A 172 18.90 4.13 31.50
CA GLU A 172 18.26 4.50 32.78
C GLU A 172 17.31 5.70 32.68
N ASN A 173 17.49 6.59 31.73
CA ASN A 173 16.70 7.82 31.61
C ASN A 173 15.57 7.75 30.58
N PHE A 174 15.33 6.63 29.92
CA PHE A 174 14.27 6.44 28.91
C PHE A 174 14.26 7.54 27.81
N VAL A 175 15.38 8.16 27.51
CA VAL A 175 15.49 9.17 26.48
C VAL A 175 15.72 8.48 25.15
N PHE A 176 14.82 8.72 24.20
CA PHE A 176 14.98 8.40 22.81
C PHE A 176 15.18 9.71 22.04
N ASP A 177 16.30 9.81 21.36
CA ASP A 177 16.59 10.96 20.51
C ASP A 177 17.14 10.47 19.17
N ASN A 178 16.41 10.74 18.11
CA ASN A 178 16.81 10.42 16.73
C ASN A 178 17.12 11.70 15.92
N GLY A 179 17.30 12.83 16.60
CA GLY A 179 17.48 14.14 15.97
C GLY A 179 16.19 14.79 15.45
N LYS A 180 15.09 14.05 15.38
CA LYS A 180 13.77 14.57 14.98
C LYS A 180 12.74 14.53 16.12
N MET A 181 12.90 13.57 17.04
CA MET A 181 12.06 13.38 18.24
C MET A 181 12.94 13.08 19.44
N ARG A 182 12.58 13.66 20.57
CA ARG A 182 13.22 13.42 21.86
C ARG A 182 12.20 13.11 22.94
#